data_13815a463a4b9eabd6a34461cfd61b4a
#
_entry.id   13815a463a4b9eabd6a34461cfd61b4a
#
_cell.length_a   1.000
_cell.length_b   1.000
_cell.length_c   1.000
_cell.angle_alpha   90.00
_cell.angle_beta   90.00
_cell.angle_gamma   90.00
#
_symmetry.space_group_name_H-M   'P 1'
#
loop_
_entity.id
_entity.type
_entity.pdbx_description
1 polymer ?
#
loop_
_entity_poly.entity_id
_entity_poly.type
_entity_poly.pdbx_seq_one_letter_code
_entity_poly.pdbx_strand_id
1 'polypeptide(L)'
;MKTLLYSPVWFFQLFTTAKSFSANPILGSPLLNRLGLHVLRVVLAHAVMQLRLWLLHWHIDPADRQSFREQGFILKPDYFPAEDFQRMEQELRHYKGHSRTYLQGDTRTLRTLLAPEALAQLPATRRQLADPAFLRLLCYANGHQRHPLFNTEQIFNGERGGAGDDPQKKLHVDTFHPTMKFWLYLDDVDAHNGTFVYIPGSQRLSWKRLRWEYRLSIRARTLPDLYATRGSFRVTEQDRLALGLPEPRAFAVPRNTLLIANTFGVHGRGPANPGSTRLALWGMGRTNPFIPFPGTGLPVFNRLQYRVLAWLENRK
;
A
#
# COMPACT_ATOMS: atom_id res chain seq x y z
N MET A 1 6.08 5.92 -35.71
CA MET A 1 6.57 4.51 -35.67
C MET A 1 6.68 3.92 -34.27
N LYS A 2 7.33 4.56 -33.27
CA LYS A 2 7.42 3.99 -31.88
C LYS A 2 6.06 3.70 -31.26
N THR A 3 5.01 4.48 -31.53
CA THR A 3 3.67 4.33 -30.97
C THR A 3 2.95 3.04 -31.40
N LEU A 4 3.15 2.58 -32.61
CA LEU A 4 2.55 1.33 -33.13
C LEU A 4 3.20 0.08 -32.52
N LEU A 5 4.51 0.11 -32.27
CA LEU A 5 5.28 -1.01 -31.68
C LEU A 5 4.87 -1.30 -30.22
N TYR A 6 4.43 -0.28 -29.45
CA TYR A 6 4.03 -0.44 -28.05
C TYR A 6 2.53 -0.70 -27.85
N SER A 7 1.71 -0.66 -28.92
CA SER A 7 0.25 -0.85 -28.80
C SER A 7 -0.16 -2.19 -28.20
N PRO A 8 0.49 -3.35 -28.50
CA PRO A 8 0.16 -4.61 -27.84
C PRO A 8 0.47 -4.57 -26.35
N VAL A 9 1.60 -3.99 -25.94
CA VAL A 9 2.01 -3.87 -24.53
C VAL A 9 0.98 -3.03 -23.76
N TRP A 10 0.55 -1.90 -24.32
CA TRP A 10 -0.47 -1.05 -23.69
C TRP A 10 -1.81 -1.74 -23.56
N PHE A 11 -2.19 -2.58 -24.54
CA PHE A 11 -3.41 -3.38 -24.47
C PHE A 11 -3.32 -4.44 -23.36
N PHE A 12 -2.23 -5.22 -23.30
CA PHE A 12 -2.04 -6.19 -22.23
C PHE A 12 -1.99 -5.56 -20.84
N GLN A 13 -1.48 -4.35 -20.70
CA GLN A 13 -1.48 -3.61 -19.45
C GLN A 13 -2.88 -3.32 -18.89
N LEU A 14 -3.95 -3.35 -19.71
CA LEU A 14 -5.33 -3.23 -19.24
C LEU A 14 -5.71 -4.32 -18.24
N PHE A 15 -5.10 -5.50 -18.37
CA PHE A 15 -5.37 -6.67 -17.53
C PHE A 15 -4.31 -6.87 -16.44
N THR A 16 -3.59 -5.82 -16.09
CA THR A 16 -2.54 -5.85 -15.07
C THR A 16 -2.73 -4.76 -14.01
N THR A 17 -1.75 -4.63 -13.12
CA THR A 17 -1.69 -3.55 -12.13
C THR A 17 -1.33 -2.18 -12.72
N ALA A 18 -1.14 -2.06 -14.03
CA ALA A 18 -0.84 -0.79 -14.68
C ALA A 18 -1.94 0.24 -14.43
N LYS A 19 -1.54 1.43 -13.97
CA LYS A 19 -2.48 2.47 -13.52
C LYS A 19 -2.20 3.86 -14.12
N SER A 20 -1.03 4.04 -14.74
CA SER A 20 -0.60 5.36 -15.21
C SER A 20 -1.34 5.78 -16.48
N PHE A 21 -2.14 6.83 -16.36
CA PHE A 21 -2.82 7.45 -17.49
C PHE A 21 -1.85 8.19 -18.42
N SER A 22 -0.75 8.73 -17.86
CA SER A 22 0.27 9.44 -18.66
C SER A 22 1.16 8.49 -19.43
N ALA A 23 1.49 7.29 -18.86
CA ALA A 23 2.41 6.34 -19.49
C ALA A 23 1.72 5.41 -20.50
N ASN A 24 0.41 5.16 -20.36
CA ASN A 24 -0.35 4.28 -21.25
C ASN A 24 -1.46 5.07 -21.95
N PRO A 25 -1.36 5.27 -23.28
CA PRO A 25 -2.36 6.06 -24.03
C PRO A 25 -3.77 5.47 -24.02
N ILE A 26 -3.91 4.14 -23.90
CA ILE A 26 -5.23 3.48 -23.85
C ILE A 26 -5.89 3.79 -22.49
N LEU A 27 -5.16 3.59 -21.38
CA LEU A 27 -5.66 3.96 -20.05
C LEU A 27 -5.97 5.45 -19.93
N GLY A 28 -5.14 6.29 -20.53
CA GLY A 28 -5.30 7.74 -20.52
C GLY A 28 -6.20 8.30 -21.61
N SER A 29 -6.88 7.46 -22.40
CA SER A 29 -7.79 7.91 -23.47
C SER A 29 -9.07 8.53 -22.88
N PRO A 30 -9.37 9.83 -23.11
CA PRO A 30 -10.60 10.43 -22.64
C PRO A 30 -11.85 9.75 -23.23
N LEU A 31 -11.78 9.33 -24.50
CA LEU A 31 -12.88 8.63 -25.17
C LEU A 31 -13.19 7.29 -24.51
N LEU A 32 -12.18 6.45 -24.31
CA LEU A 32 -12.37 5.13 -23.69
C LEU A 32 -12.83 5.26 -22.22
N ASN A 33 -12.36 6.28 -21.52
CA ASN A 33 -12.83 6.54 -20.16
C ASN A 33 -14.26 7.09 -20.11
N ARG A 34 -14.71 7.87 -21.12
CA ARG A 34 -16.12 8.21 -21.28
C ARG A 34 -16.99 6.98 -21.57
N LEU A 35 -16.46 6.00 -22.29
CA LEU A 35 -17.10 4.70 -22.51
C LEU A 35 -17.02 3.76 -21.30
N GLY A 36 -16.38 4.19 -20.19
CA GLY A 36 -16.36 3.45 -18.93
C GLY A 36 -15.15 2.57 -18.69
N LEU A 37 -14.08 2.62 -19.50
CA LEU A 37 -12.92 1.73 -19.38
C LEU A 37 -12.35 1.68 -17.96
N HIS A 38 -12.08 2.84 -17.36
CA HIS A 38 -11.50 2.90 -16.00
C HIS A 38 -12.47 2.33 -14.95
N VAL A 39 -13.73 2.72 -15.00
CA VAL A 39 -14.76 2.26 -14.05
C VAL A 39 -14.96 0.75 -14.14
N LEU A 40 -14.99 0.19 -15.35
CA LEU A 40 -15.06 -1.26 -15.55
C LEU A 40 -13.89 -1.96 -14.88
N ARG A 41 -12.66 -1.47 -15.05
CA ARG A 41 -11.48 -2.01 -14.39
C ARG A 41 -11.59 -1.94 -12.86
N VAL A 42 -12.07 -0.82 -12.32
CA VAL A 42 -12.31 -0.65 -10.88
C VAL A 42 -13.30 -1.70 -10.37
N VAL A 43 -14.44 -1.85 -11.02
CA VAL A 43 -15.51 -2.79 -10.61
C VAL A 43 -15.03 -4.23 -10.68
N LEU A 44 -14.39 -4.65 -11.78
CA LEU A 44 -13.87 -6.01 -11.94
C LEU A 44 -12.79 -6.32 -10.89
N ALA A 45 -11.87 -5.39 -10.65
CA ALA A 45 -10.83 -5.55 -9.64
C ALA A 45 -11.40 -5.71 -8.22
N HIS A 46 -12.45 -4.98 -7.90
CA HIS A 46 -13.15 -5.11 -6.62
C HIS A 46 -13.88 -6.45 -6.51
N ALA A 47 -14.61 -6.86 -7.54
CA ALA A 47 -15.30 -8.15 -7.56
C ALA A 47 -14.32 -9.32 -7.34
N VAL A 48 -13.19 -9.30 -8.04
CA VAL A 48 -12.11 -10.28 -7.86
C VAL A 48 -11.56 -10.25 -6.43
N MET A 49 -11.34 -9.07 -5.86
CA MET A 49 -10.86 -8.96 -4.48
C MET A 49 -11.87 -9.52 -3.48
N GLN A 50 -13.17 -9.24 -3.63
CA GLN A 50 -14.20 -9.82 -2.75
C GLN A 50 -14.23 -11.34 -2.83
N LEU A 51 -14.12 -11.91 -4.04
CA LEU A 51 -14.01 -13.35 -4.22
C LEU A 51 -12.78 -13.94 -3.50
N ARG A 52 -11.61 -13.30 -3.63
CA ARG A 52 -10.38 -13.74 -2.95
C ARG A 52 -10.50 -13.66 -1.43
N LEU A 53 -11.05 -12.57 -0.89
CA LEU A 53 -11.30 -12.43 0.54
C LEU A 53 -12.25 -13.51 1.05
N TRP A 54 -13.28 -13.84 0.26
CA TRP A 54 -14.18 -14.95 0.59
C TRP A 54 -13.45 -16.31 0.55
N LEU A 55 -12.56 -16.55 -0.41
CA LEU A 55 -11.77 -17.78 -0.47
C LEU A 55 -10.75 -17.92 0.68
N LEU A 56 -10.29 -16.80 1.27
CA LEU A 56 -9.25 -16.76 2.29
C LEU A 56 -9.78 -16.55 3.73
N HIS A 57 -11.08 -16.49 3.95
CA HIS A 57 -11.66 -16.04 5.21
C HIS A 57 -11.60 -17.05 6.37
N TRP A 58 -11.45 -18.36 6.08
CA TRP A 58 -11.70 -19.45 7.00
C TRP A 58 -10.89 -19.41 8.32
N HIS A 59 -9.68 -18.89 8.28
CA HIS A 59 -8.78 -18.88 9.44
C HIS A 59 -8.52 -17.46 9.98
N ILE A 60 -9.38 -16.51 9.64
CA ILE A 60 -9.25 -15.12 10.08
C ILE A 60 -10.34 -14.83 11.10
N ASP A 61 -9.94 -14.19 12.18
CA ASP A 61 -10.86 -13.74 13.23
C ASP A 61 -12.04 -12.96 12.62
N PRO A 62 -13.28 -13.26 12.98
CA PRO A 62 -14.47 -12.54 12.51
C PRO A 62 -14.38 -11.02 12.71
N ALA A 63 -13.83 -10.55 13.85
CA ALA A 63 -13.69 -9.13 14.13
C ALA A 63 -12.68 -8.46 13.18
N ASP A 64 -11.57 -9.13 12.85
CA ASP A 64 -10.59 -8.63 11.87
C ASP A 64 -11.20 -8.55 10.47
N ARG A 65 -11.97 -9.56 10.07
CA ARG A 65 -12.70 -9.54 8.80
C ARG A 65 -13.71 -8.43 8.73
N GLN A 66 -14.46 -8.22 9.80
CA GLN A 66 -15.44 -7.15 9.88
C GLN A 66 -14.76 -5.78 9.82
N SER A 67 -13.72 -5.56 10.62
CA SER A 67 -12.96 -4.31 10.62
C SER A 67 -12.39 -4.01 9.22
N PHE A 68 -11.73 -4.99 8.58
CA PHE A 68 -11.16 -4.80 7.25
C PHE A 68 -12.22 -4.50 6.19
N ARG A 69 -13.37 -5.18 6.25
CA ARG A 69 -14.49 -4.97 5.32
C ARG A 69 -15.18 -3.62 5.52
N GLU A 70 -15.43 -3.24 6.78
CA GLU A 70 -16.25 -2.06 7.11
C GLU A 70 -15.40 -0.79 7.20
N GLN A 71 -14.26 -0.87 7.88
CA GLN A 71 -13.38 0.26 8.13
C GLN A 71 -12.26 0.39 7.10
N GLY A 72 -11.83 -0.73 6.49
CA GLY A 72 -10.73 -0.78 5.52
C GLY A 72 -9.37 -0.98 6.13
N PHE A 73 -9.29 -1.22 7.43
CA PHE A 73 -8.05 -1.50 8.15
C PHE A 73 -8.26 -2.51 9.28
N ILE A 74 -7.16 -3.10 9.74
CA ILE A 74 -7.06 -3.91 10.96
C ILE A 74 -6.03 -3.22 11.85
N LEU A 75 -6.36 -3.01 13.13
CA LEU A 75 -5.49 -2.39 14.11
C LEU A 75 -5.38 -3.30 15.33
N LYS A 76 -4.17 -3.73 15.66
CA LYS A 76 -3.89 -4.62 16.80
C LYS A 76 -2.74 -4.04 17.63
N PRO A 77 -3.02 -3.40 18.75
CA PRO A 77 -1.98 -3.03 19.71
C PRO A 77 -1.39 -4.29 20.37
N ASP A 78 -0.19 -4.17 20.90
CA ASP A 78 0.54 -5.24 21.61
C ASP A 78 0.53 -6.57 20.84
N TYR A 79 0.87 -6.49 19.55
CA TYR A 79 0.65 -7.58 18.60
C TYR A 79 1.49 -8.82 18.89
N PHE A 80 2.79 -8.65 19.15
CA PHE A 80 3.68 -9.72 19.57
C PHE A 80 3.87 -9.72 21.09
N PRO A 81 4.15 -10.88 21.71
CA PRO A 81 4.57 -10.92 23.11
C PRO A 81 5.74 -9.96 23.34
N ALA A 82 5.73 -9.26 24.50
CA ALA A 82 6.67 -8.16 24.77
C ALA A 82 8.16 -8.56 24.59
N GLU A 83 8.56 -9.74 25.07
CA GLU A 83 9.93 -10.22 24.91
C GLU A 83 10.31 -10.50 23.45
N ASP A 84 9.40 -11.13 22.71
CA ASP A 84 9.63 -11.44 21.29
C ASP A 84 9.71 -10.16 20.46
N PHE A 85 8.84 -9.19 20.74
CA PHE A 85 8.88 -7.86 20.13
C PHE A 85 10.20 -7.15 20.44
N GLN A 86 10.63 -7.13 21.70
CA GLN A 86 11.86 -6.46 22.11
C GLN A 86 13.09 -7.04 21.41
N ARG A 87 13.18 -8.38 21.29
CA ARG A 87 14.29 -9.04 20.57
C ARG A 87 14.29 -8.67 19.08
N MET A 88 13.12 -8.71 18.44
CA MET A 88 12.96 -8.31 17.03
C MET A 88 13.30 -6.83 16.84
N GLU A 89 12.81 -5.94 17.70
CA GLU A 89 13.08 -4.51 17.66
C GLU A 89 14.60 -4.23 17.75
N GLN A 90 15.32 -4.88 18.67
CA GLN A 90 16.76 -4.74 18.80
C GLN A 90 17.49 -5.16 17.53
N GLU A 91 17.14 -6.31 16.95
CA GLU A 91 17.72 -6.76 15.69
C GLU A 91 17.49 -5.75 14.57
N LEU A 92 16.26 -5.28 14.38
CA LEU A 92 15.90 -4.37 13.28
C LEU A 92 16.51 -2.98 13.42
N ARG A 93 16.69 -2.46 14.64
CA ARG A 93 17.37 -1.18 14.88
C ARG A 93 18.86 -1.24 14.58
N HIS A 94 19.52 -2.36 14.84
CA HIS A 94 20.96 -2.53 14.64
C HIS A 94 21.32 -3.05 13.24
N TYR A 95 20.37 -3.55 12.49
CA TYR A 95 20.62 -4.10 11.17
C TYR A 95 21.04 -3.02 10.17
N LYS A 96 22.21 -3.19 9.54
CA LYS A 96 22.82 -2.27 8.57
C LYS A 96 22.79 -2.87 7.17
N GLY A 97 21.62 -3.20 6.66
CA GLY A 97 21.44 -3.66 5.29
C GLY A 97 21.43 -2.52 4.26
N HIS A 98 21.51 -2.90 2.98
CA HIS A 98 21.37 -1.95 1.89
C HIS A 98 19.97 -1.32 1.91
N SER A 99 19.92 0.01 2.02
CA SER A 99 18.69 0.78 2.10
C SER A 99 18.45 1.59 0.83
N ARG A 100 17.23 1.55 0.33
CA ARG A 100 16.77 2.46 -0.72
C ARG A 100 16.28 3.76 -0.11
N THR A 101 16.76 4.86 -0.67
CA THR A 101 16.34 6.21 -0.27
C THR A 101 15.24 6.72 -1.20
N TYR A 102 14.15 7.17 -0.60
CA TYR A 102 13.07 7.88 -1.28
C TYR A 102 12.99 9.31 -0.75
N LEU A 103 13.10 10.27 -1.65
CA LEU A 103 13.00 11.68 -1.34
C LEU A 103 11.65 12.20 -1.85
N GLN A 104 10.81 12.69 -0.95
CA GLN A 104 9.47 13.17 -1.26
C GLN A 104 9.21 14.49 -0.52
N GLY A 105 9.39 15.62 -1.24
CA GLY A 105 9.35 16.93 -0.61
C GLY A 105 10.41 17.04 0.49
N ASP A 106 10.00 17.50 1.66
CA ASP A 106 10.83 17.67 2.85
C ASP A 106 11.21 16.36 3.57
N THR A 107 10.65 15.25 3.16
CA THR A 107 10.76 13.95 3.85
C THR A 107 11.71 13.00 3.12
N ARG A 108 12.62 12.36 3.88
CA ARG A 108 13.42 11.22 3.42
C ARG A 108 12.90 9.94 4.05
N THR A 109 12.70 8.92 3.23
CA THR A 109 12.32 7.57 3.68
C THR A 109 13.39 6.57 3.26
N LEU A 110 13.90 5.80 4.21
CA LEU A 110 14.79 4.66 3.97
C LEU A 110 13.98 3.37 4.04
N ARG A 111 14.15 2.50 3.05
CA ARG A 111 13.58 1.15 3.09
C ARG A 111 14.69 0.13 2.89
N THR A 112 14.85 -0.75 3.87
CA THR A 112 15.82 -1.85 3.85
C THR A 112 15.07 -3.15 3.66
N LEU A 113 15.30 -3.83 2.52
CA LEU A 113 14.66 -5.10 2.22
C LEU A 113 15.18 -6.20 3.16
N LEU A 114 14.25 -6.92 3.79
CA LEU A 114 14.54 -8.10 4.61
C LEU A 114 14.48 -9.36 3.74
N ALA A 115 15.46 -9.50 2.85
CA ALA A 115 15.63 -10.68 2.02
C ALA A 115 16.04 -11.90 2.87
N PRO A 116 15.94 -13.14 2.34
CA PRO A 116 16.33 -14.35 3.09
C PRO A 116 17.72 -14.28 3.70
N GLU A 117 18.68 -13.66 3.02
CA GLU A 117 20.07 -13.47 3.48
C GLU A 117 20.15 -12.51 4.68
N ALA A 118 19.33 -11.45 4.67
CA ALA A 118 19.19 -10.54 5.80
C ALA A 118 18.55 -11.26 7.00
N LEU A 119 17.47 -11.99 6.76
CA LEU A 119 16.75 -12.74 7.80
C LEU A 119 17.58 -13.88 8.41
N ALA A 120 18.60 -14.38 7.71
CA ALA A 120 19.54 -15.34 8.28
C ALA A 120 20.38 -14.73 9.43
N GLN A 121 20.59 -13.41 9.41
CA GLN A 121 21.31 -12.65 10.43
C GLN A 121 20.40 -12.13 11.57
N LEU A 122 19.08 -12.28 11.42
CA LEU A 122 18.04 -11.71 12.29
C LEU A 122 17.11 -12.84 12.79
N PRO A 123 17.58 -13.73 13.68
CA PRO A 123 16.83 -14.93 14.06
C PRO A 123 15.49 -14.65 14.76
N ALA A 124 15.42 -13.63 15.63
CA ALA A 124 14.18 -13.26 16.29
C ALA A 124 13.19 -12.69 15.28
N THR A 125 13.62 -11.77 14.42
CA THR A 125 12.81 -11.20 13.33
C THR A 125 12.31 -12.29 12.40
N ARG A 126 13.18 -13.19 11.95
CA ARG A 126 12.81 -14.31 11.08
C ARG A 126 11.72 -15.19 11.71
N ARG A 127 11.82 -15.47 13.03
CA ARG A 127 10.81 -16.25 13.76
C ARG A 127 9.45 -15.56 13.74
N GLN A 128 9.39 -14.26 14.05
CA GLN A 128 8.13 -13.51 14.06
C GLN A 128 7.53 -13.35 12.65
N LEU A 129 8.35 -13.10 11.63
CA LEU A 129 7.89 -13.04 10.25
C LEU A 129 7.43 -14.40 9.69
N ALA A 130 7.81 -15.50 10.32
CA ALA A 130 7.34 -16.85 9.98
C ALA A 130 6.08 -17.26 10.76
N ASP A 131 5.60 -16.43 11.71
CA ASP A 131 4.40 -16.75 12.49
C ASP A 131 3.19 -16.98 11.56
N PRO A 132 2.53 -18.15 11.67
CA PRO A 132 1.43 -18.49 10.77
C PRO A 132 0.21 -17.58 10.91
N ALA A 133 -0.07 -17.03 12.10
CA ALA A 133 -1.22 -16.14 12.31
C ALA A 133 -0.95 -14.78 11.66
N PHE A 134 0.27 -14.25 11.84
CA PHE A 134 0.71 -13.03 11.17
C PHE A 134 0.65 -13.15 9.65
N LEU A 135 1.21 -14.20 9.08
CA LEU A 135 1.22 -14.43 7.63
C LEU A 135 -0.19 -14.61 7.07
N ARG A 136 -1.06 -15.39 7.74
CA ARG A 136 -2.46 -15.55 7.31
C ARG A 136 -3.20 -14.23 7.27
N LEU A 137 -3.03 -13.38 8.29
CA LEU A 137 -3.67 -12.07 8.35
C LEU A 137 -3.21 -11.16 7.21
N LEU A 138 -1.91 -11.12 6.92
CA LEU A 138 -1.36 -10.37 5.80
C LEU A 138 -1.83 -10.92 4.44
N CYS A 139 -1.84 -12.24 4.26
CA CYS A 139 -2.32 -12.89 3.04
C CYS A 139 -3.80 -12.62 2.80
N TYR A 140 -4.62 -12.66 3.85
CA TYR A 140 -6.04 -12.30 3.76
C TYR A 140 -6.21 -10.85 3.30
N ALA A 141 -5.60 -9.91 3.99
CA ALA A 141 -5.71 -8.49 3.64
C ALA A 141 -5.16 -8.16 2.23
N ASN A 142 -4.17 -8.92 1.77
CA ASN A 142 -3.63 -8.84 0.41
C ASN A 142 -4.55 -9.51 -0.64
N GLY A 143 -5.51 -10.33 -0.23
CA GLY A 143 -6.31 -11.16 -1.13
C GLY A 143 -5.47 -12.16 -1.91
N HIS A 144 -4.33 -12.61 -1.36
CA HIS A 144 -3.42 -13.51 -2.06
C HIS A 144 -2.50 -14.24 -1.07
N GLN A 145 -2.27 -15.55 -1.30
CA GLN A 145 -1.42 -16.37 -0.44
C GLN A 145 0.09 -16.10 -0.57
N ARG A 146 0.51 -15.25 -1.51
CA ARG A 146 1.90 -14.79 -1.56
C ARG A 146 2.16 -13.80 -0.44
N HIS A 147 3.22 -14.05 0.32
CA HIS A 147 3.65 -13.15 1.38
C HIS A 147 4.07 -11.80 0.79
N PRO A 148 3.79 -10.68 1.48
CA PRO A 148 4.35 -9.39 1.11
C PRO A 148 5.87 -9.41 1.24
N LEU A 149 6.53 -8.49 0.55
CA LEU A 149 7.95 -8.22 0.77
C LEU A 149 8.10 -7.41 2.06
N PHE A 150 8.91 -7.91 2.98
CA PHE A 150 9.18 -7.26 4.25
C PHE A 150 10.35 -6.28 4.13
N ASN A 151 10.19 -5.12 4.72
CA ASN A 151 11.22 -4.08 4.78
C ASN A 151 11.21 -3.45 6.18
N THR A 152 12.31 -2.88 6.62
CA THR A 152 12.23 -1.77 7.57
C THR A 152 11.92 -0.50 6.80
N GLU A 153 11.08 0.36 7.35
CA GLU A 153 10.80 1.70 6.83
C GLU A 153 11.14 2.72 7.90
N GLN A 154 12.18 3.52 7.65
CA GLN A 154 12.55 4.62 8.51
C GLN A 154 12.26 5.94 7.81
N ILE A 155 11.48 6.79 8.45
CA ILE A 155 11.06 8.09 7.95
C ILE A 155 11.77 9.17 8.73
N PHE A 156 12.31 10.17 8.02
CA PHE A 156 12.95 11.36 8.54
C PHE A 156 12.15 12.56 8.02
N ASN A 157 11.43 13.22 8.92
CA ASN A 157 10.52 14.31 8.59
C ASN A 157 11.25 15.65 8.62
N GLY A 158 10.95 16.52 7.63
CA GLY A 158 11.49 17.87 7.59
C GLY A 158 13.02 17.96 7.41
N GLU A 159 13.67 16.87 6.98
CA GLU A 159 15.14 16.81 6.84
C GLU A 159 15.63 17.70 5.70
N ARG A 160 14.79 17.96 4.70
CA ARG A 160 15.13 18.75 3.51
C ARG A 160 14.36 20.06 3.49
N GLY A 161 14.82 21.03 4.26
CA GLY A 161 14.24 22.37 4.26
C GLY A 161 14.18 22.98 2.84
N GLY A 162 13.09 23.65 2.51
CA GLY A 162 12.88 24.30 1.21
C GLY A 162 12.49 23.38 0.04
N ALA A 163 12.40 22.07 0.23
CA ALA A 163 12.05 21.12 -0.84
C ALA A 163 10.53 20.99 -1.08
N GLY A 164 9.69 21.78 -0.40
CA GLY A 164 8.24 21.72 -0.44
C GLY A 164 7.69 20.56 0.40
N ASP A 165 6.37 20.50 0.53
CA ASP A 165 5.69 19.50 1.34
C ASP A 165 5.78 18.09 0.78
N ASP A 166 5.86 17.11 1.67
CA ASP A 166 5.73 15.70 1.32
C ASP A 166 4.35 15.42 0.65
N PRO A 167 4.32 14.94 -0.59
CA PRO A 167 3.07 14.63 -1.29
C PRO A 167 2.25 13.51 -0.62
N GLN A 168 2.84 12.74 0.30
CA GLN A 168 2.11 11.75 1.10
C GLN A 168 1.23 12.39 2.17
N LYS A 169 1.48 13.64 2.56
CA LYS A 169 0.62 14.40 3.49
C LYS A 169 -0.75 14.73 2.87
N LYS A 170 -0.86 14.77 1.54
CA LYS A 170 -2.15 14.94 0.86
C LYS A 170 -2.94 13.64 0.86
N LEU A 171 -4.22 13.68 1.22
CA LEU A 171 -5.11 12.52 1.13
C LEU A 171 -5.20 12.02 -0.31
N HIS A 172 -5.03 10.71 -0.47
CA HIS A 172 -4.97 10.07 -1.79
C HIS A 172 -5.39 8.61 -1.74
N VAL A 173 -5.55 8.04 -2.92
CA VAL A 173 -5.66 6.60 -3.13
C VAL A 173 -4.44 6.11 -3.90
N ASP A 174 -3.92 4.94 -3.57
CA ASP A 174 -2.70 4.45 -4.23
C ASP A 174 -2.93 4.04 -5.69
N THR A 175 -4.08 3.45 -5.98
CA THR A 175 -4.36 2.84 -7.29
C THR A 175 -5.87 2.59 -7.47
N PHE A 176 -6.27 2.14 -8.65
CA PHE A 176 -7.66 1.84 -9.03
C PHE A 176 -8.22 0.54 -8.43
N HIS A 177 -7.41 -0.27 -7.76
CA HIS A 177 -7.81 -1.57 -7.21
C HIS A 177 -7.36 -1.73 -5.76
N PRO A 178 -8.01 -2.63 -5.00
CA PRO A 178 -7.58 -2.92 -3.64
C PRO A 178 -6.14 -3.42 -3.60
N THR A 179 -5.34 -2.81 -2.73
CA THR A 179 -3.98 -3.20 -2.39
C THR A 179 -3.81 -3.08 -0.89
N MET A 180 -2.84 -3.77 -0.32
CA MET A 180 -2.60 -3.79 1.11
C MET A 180 -1.22 -3.19 1.42
N LYS A 181 -1.15 -2.37 2.47
CA LYS A 181 0.07 -2.03 3.19
C LYS A 181 -0.09 -2.40 4.65
N PHE A 182 1.02 -2.73 5.30
CA PHE A 182 1.03 -2.90 6.75
C PHE A 182 2.24 -2.21 7.36
N TRP A 183 2.09 -1.85 8.62
CA TRP A 183 3.12 -1.35 9.52
C TRP A 183 3.02 -2.10 10.84
N LEU A 184 4.12 -2.65 11.31
CA LEU A 184 4.31 -2.97 12.72
C LEU A 184 5.26 -1.91 13.27
N TYR A 185 4.75 -1.03 14.09
CA TYR A 185 5.50 0.12 14.57
C TYR A 185 6.54 -0.30 15.61
N LEU A 186 7.78 0.12 15.40
CA LEU A 186 8.90 -0.08 16.34
C LEU A 186 9.09 1.14 17.24
N ASP A 187 8.52 2.28 16.86
CA ASP A 187 8.46 3.51 17.65
C ASP A 187 7.02 3.81 18.03
N ASP A 188 6.82 4.55 19.12
CA ASP A 188 5.53 5.16 19.40
C ASP A 188 5.18 6.16 18.29
N VAL A 189 3.94 6.15 17.87
CA VAL A 189 3.42 7.04 16.81
C VAL A 189 2.48 8.04 17.43
N ASP A 190 2.80 9.32 17.28
CA ASP A 190 2.02 10.43 17.79
C ASP A 190 1.67 11.45 16.69
N ALA A 191 1.00 12.53 17.06
CA ALA A 191 0.58 13.58 16.14
C ALA A 191 1.76 14.36 15.51
N HIS A 192 2.99 14.15 15.98
CA HIS A 192 4.17 14.96 15.64
C HIS A 192 5.23 14.20 14.83
N ASN A 193 5.04 12.89 14.59
CA ASN A 193 6.00 12.07 13.84
C ASN A 193 5.43 11.43 12.57
N GLY A 194 4.33 12.00 12.04
CA GLY A 194 3.76 11.59 10.75
C GLY A 194 2.92 10.32 10.84
N THR A 195 1.86 10.36 11.64
CA THR A 195 0.89 9.27 11.77
C THR A 195 0.37 8.79 10.41
N PHE A 196 -0.03 7.53 10.32
CA PHE A 196 -0.90 7.12 9.23
C PHE A 196 -2.29 7.73 9.44
N VAL A 197 -2.84 8.29 8.37
CA VAL A 197 -4.19 8.88 8.36
C VAL A 197 -5.03 8.11 7.35
N TYR A 198 -6.25 7.74 7.74
CA TYR A 198 -7.15 6.97 6.88
C TYR A 198 -8.60 7.44 7.06
N ILE A 199 -9.37 7.47 5.98
CA ILE A 199 -10.80 7.72 6.05
C ILE A 199 -11.54 6.38 6.15
N PRO A 200 -12.11 6.02 7.32
CA PRO A 200 -12.81 4.75 7.52
C PRO A 200 -13.93 4.53 6.51
N GLY A 201 -14.01 3.33 5.94
CA GLY A 201 -15.06 2.98 4.98
C GLY A 201 -14.82 3.48 3.55
N SER A 202 -13.79 4.30 3.31
CA SER A 202 -13.50 4.87 1.97
C SER A 202 -13.02 3.85 0.94
N GLN A 203 -12.63 2.64 1.36
CA GLN A 203 -12.28 1.54 0.47
C GLN A 203 -13.50 0.87 -0.16
N ARG A 204 -14.70 1.15 0.34
CA ARG A 204 -15.93 0.57 -0.19
C ARG A 204 -16.31 1.22 -1.52
N LEU A 205 -16.75 0.40 -2.46
CA LEU A 205 -17.21 0.87 -3.75
C LEU A 205 -18.67 1.34 -3.63
N SER A 206 -18.91 2.63 -3.84
CA SER A 206 -20.22 3.24 -3.86
C SER A 206 -20.47 3.91 -5.21
N TRP A 207 -21.73 4.20 -5.55
CA TRP A 207 -22.06 4.98 -6.75
C TRP A 207 -21.38 6.35 -6.76
N LYS A 208 -21.29 7.02 -5.62
CA LYS A 208 -20.56 8.30 -5.49
C LYS A 208 -19.08 8.12 -5.82
N ARG A 209 -18.46 7.03 -5.32
CA ARG A 209 -17.06 6.71 -5.63
C ARG A 209 -16.87 6.38 -7.11
N LEU A 210 -17.70 5.55 -7.72
CA LEU A 210 -17.63 5.23 -9.15
C LEU A 210 -17.78 6.46 -10.03
N ARG A 211 -18.70 7.36 -9.70
CA ARG A 211 -18.90 8.63 -10.41
C ARG A 211 -17.69 9.56 -10.27
N TRP A 212 -17.05 9.57 -9.11
CA TRP A 212 -15.82 10.34 -8.86
C TRP A 212 -14.66 9.79 -9.69
N GLU A 213 -14.41 8.47 -9.66
CA GLU A 213 -13.41 7.78 -10.48
C GLU A 213 -13.63 8.03 -11.98
N TYR A 214 -14.88 7.93 -12.44
CA TYR A 214 -15.26 8.21 -13.82
C TYR A 214 -14.88 9.63 -14.25
N ARG A 215 -15.28 10.63 -13.49
CA ARG A 215 -14.99 12.04 -13.82
C ARG A 215 -13.51 12.36 -13.85
N LEU A 216 -12.74 11.80 -12.90
CA LEU A 216 -11.30 12.01 -12.86
C LEU A 216 -10.59 11.27 -13.99
N SER A 217 -11.00 10.05 -14.33
CA SER A 217 -10.35 9.26 -15.38
C SER A 217 -10.41 9.89 -16.76
N ILE A 218 -11.52 10.58 -17.09
CA ILE A 218 -11.69 11.27 -18.38
C ILE A 218 -10.64 12.36 -18.59
N ARG A 219 -10.27 13.07 -17.53
CA ARG A 219 -9.29 14.17 -17.56
C ARG A 219 -7.95 13.83 -16.89
N ALA A 220 -7.71 12.57 -16.61
CA ALA A 220 -6.58 12.15 -15.77
C ALA A 220 -5.21 12.59 -16.31
N ARG A 221 -5.03 12.67 -17.64
CA ARG A 221 -3.77 13.11 -18.27
C ARG A 221 -3.48 14.60 -18.11
N THR A 222 -4.49 15.41 -17.84
CA THR A 222 -4.41 16.87 -17.74
C THR A 222 -4.54 17.38 -16.30
N LEU A 223 -4.60 16.47 -15.32
CA LEU A 223 -4.61 16.86 -13.92
C LEU A 223 -3.29 17.53 -13.53
N PRO A 224 -3.33 18.57 -12.70
CA PRO A 224 -2.11 19.30 -12.32
C PRO A 224 -1.17 18.50 -11.43
N ASP A 225 -1.68 17.51 -10.68
CA ASP A 225 -0.89 16.66 -9.80
C ASP A 225 -0.28 15.49 -10.58
N LEU A 226 1.06 15.40 -10.57
CA LEU A 226 1.81 14.35 -11.27
C LEU A 226 1.46 12.93 -10.79
N TYR A 227 1.16 12.74 -9.51
CA TYR A 227 0.77 11.44 -8.98
C TYR A 227 -0.63 11.05 -9.44
N ALA A 228 -1.53 12.02 -9.57
CA ALA A 228 -2.86 11.80 -10.13
C ALA A 228 -2.79 11.38 -11.60
N THR A 229 -1.95 12.00 -12.43
CA THR A 229 -1.72 11.55 -13.83
C THR A 229 -1.14 10.14 -13.92
N ARG A 230 -0.45 9.71 -12.87
CA ARG A 230 0.10 8.35 -12.72
C ARG A 230 -0.88 7.38 -12.03
N GLY A 231 -2.14 7.77 -11.80
CA GLY A 231 -3.20 6.92 -11.29
C GLY A 231 -3.25 6.79 -9.76
N SER A 232 -2.72 7.80 -9.04
CA SER A 232 -2.90 7.97 -7.59
C SER A 232 -3.67 9.26 -7.36
N PHE A 233 -5.00 9.17 -7.39
CA PHE A 233 -5.87 10.35 -7.30
C PHE A 233 -5.81 10.98 -5.91
N ARG A 234 -5.75 12.32 -5.89
CA ARG A 234 -5.83 13.12 -4.68
C ARG A 234 -7.30 13.35 -4.32
N VAL A 235 -7.57 13.38 -3.03
CA VAL A 235 -8.91 13.60 -2.49
C VAL A 235 -8.88 14.91 -1.71
N THR A 236 -9.59 15.90 -2.23
CA THR A 236 -9.76 17.18 -1.54
C THR A 236 -10.86 17.08 -0.48
N GLU A 237 -10.93 18.07 0.39
CA GLU A 237 -12.02 18.15 1.36
C GLU A 237 -13.40 18.21 0.66
N GLN A 238 -13.48 18.91 -0.46
CA GLN A 238 -14.66 18.98 -1.30
C GLN A 238 -15.05 17.60 -1.87
N ASP A 239 -14.04 16.82 -2.32
CA ASP A 239 -14.28 15.44 -2.77
C ASP A 239 -14.77 14.56 -1.61
N ARG A 240 -14.17 14.68 -0.42
CA ARG A 240 -14.55 13.93 0.78
C ARG A 240 -16.04 14.12 1.10
N LEU A 241 -16.49 15.38 1.16
CA LEU A 241 -17.87 15.75 1.43
C LEU A 241 -18.80 15.24 0.33
N ALA A 242 -18.46 15.42 -0.94
CA ALA A 242 -19.24 14.95 -2.08
C ALA A 242 -19.37 13.42 -2.11
N LEU A 243 -18.33 12.71 -1.69
CA LEU A 243 -18.33 11.26 -1.54
C LEU A 243 -19.15 10.79 -0.32
N GLY A 244 -19.46 11.69 0.62
CA GLY A 244 -20.15 11.37 1.88
C GLY A 244 -19.27 10.56 2.82
N LEU A 245 -17.97 10.81 2.82
CA LEU A 245 -17.00 10.12 3.66
C LEU A 245 -16.86 10.82 5.02
N PRO A 246 -16.64 10.06 6.11
CA PRO A 246 -16.40 10.62 7.44
C PRO A 246 -15.08 11.39 7.51
N GLU A 247 -14.81 12.00 8.66
CA GLU A 247 -13.53 12.64 8.94
C GLU A 247 -12.37 11.64 8.89
N PRO A 248 -11.18 12.09 8.46
CA PRO A 248 -9.98 11.29 8.51
C PRO A 248 -9.60 10.94 9.96
N ARG A 249 -9.25 9.67 10.19
CA ARG A 249 -8.72 9.20 11.48
C ARG A 249 -7.20 9.14 11.41
N ALA A 250 -6.53 9.81 12.34
CA ALA A 250 -5.09 9.67 12.58
C ALA A 250 -4.85 8.53 13.57
N PHE A 251 -3.83 7.71 13.32
CA PHE A 251 -3.48 6.56 14.16
C PHE A 251 -2.27 6.90 15.03
N ALA A 252 -2.51 7.62 16.13
CA ALA A 252 -1.56 7.70 17.22
C ALA A 252 -1.63 6.39 18.02
N VAL A 253 -0.54 5.63 18.02
CA VAL A 253 -0.51 4.26 18.57
C VAL A 253 0.84 3.96 19.21
N PRO A 254 0.89 3.13 20.27
CA PRO A 254 2.15 2.69 20.84
C PRO A 254 2.92 1.79 19.88
N ARG A 255 4.21 1.66 20.12
CA ARG A 255 5.04 0.63 19.49
C ARG A 255 4.44 -0.76 19.71
N ASN A 256 4.85 -1.76 18.94
CA ASN A 256 4.23 -3.08 18.90
C ASN A 256 2.77 -3.08 18.41
N THR A 257 2.32 -2.01 17.75
CA THR A 257 1.01 -2.00 17.11
C THR A 257 1.13 -2.43 15.65
N LEU A 258 0.36 -3.45 15.27
CA LEU A 258 0.18 -3.86 13.87
C LEU A 258 -1.00 -3.10 13.26
N LEU A 259 -0.74 -2.35 12.21
CA LEU A 259 -1.74 -1.71 11.36
C LEU A 259 -1.67 -2.29 9.95
N ILE A 260 -2.79 -2.80 9.45
CA ILE A 260 -2.93 -3.28 8.07
C ILE A 260 -4.04 -2.47 7.41
N ALA A 261 -3.79 -1.89 6.24
CA ALA A 261 -4.75 -1.03 5.56
C ALA A 261 -4.94 -1.40 4.09
N ASN A 262 -6.18 -1.32 3.62
CA ASN A 262 -6.54 -1.38 2.21
C ASN A 262 -6.30 0.01 1.58
N THR A 263 -5.26 0.14 0.80
CA THR A 263 -4.82 1.42 0.24
C THR A 263 -5.53 1.86 -1.04
N PHE A 264 -6.61 1.17 -1.42
CA PHE A 264 -7.65 1.76 -2.28
C PHE A 264 -8.53 2.75 -1.50
N GLY A 265 -8.62 2.61 -0.18
CA GLY A 265 -9.18 3.61 0.70
C GLY A 265 -8.35 4.90 0.72
N VAL A 266 -9.01 5.99 1.04
CA VAL A 266 -8.40 7.31 1.11
C VAL A 266 -7.51 7.39 2.35
N HIS A 267 -6.23 7.68 2.12
CA HIS A 267 -5.24 7.73 3.19
C HIS A 267 -4.16 8.78 2.93
N GLY A 268 -3.35 9.01 3.93
CA GLY A 268 -2.23 9.93 3.85
C GLY A 268 -1.29 9.79 5.03
N ARG A 269 -0.31 10.67 5.09
CA ARG A 269 0.57 10.87 6.24
C ARG A 269 0.13 12.10 7.00
N GLY A 270 -0.01 11.99 8.30
CA GLY A 270 -0.32 13.12 9.18
C GLY A 270 0.83 14.12 9.29
N PRO A 271 0.62 15.22 10.00
CA PRO A 271 1.65 16.20 10.32
C PRO A 271 2.86 15.55 11.01
N ALA A 272 4.01 16.19 10.87
CA ALA A 272 5.23 15.79 11.55
C ALA A 272 6.09 17.03 11.86
N ASN A 273 6.73 17.02 13.01
CA ASN A 273 7.71 18.04 13.36
C ASN A 273 9.00 17.80 12.56
N PRO A 274 9.67 18.85 12.08
CA PRO A 274 11.00 18.73 11.49
C PRO A 274 11.97 18.02 12.44
N GLY A 275 12.77 17.11 11.92
CA GLY A 275 13.71 16.29 12.70
C GLY A 275 13.09 15.08 13.41
N SER A 276 11.76 14.94 13.44
CA SER A 276 11.14 13.73 13.99
C SER A 276 11.38 12.52 13.08
N THR A 277 11.48 11.34 13.70
CA THR A 277 11.72 10.08 12.98
C THR A 277 10.68 9.03 13.37
N ARG A 278 10.50 8.03 12.51
CA ARG A 278 9.66 6.88 12.79
C ARG A 278 10.19 5.64 12.09
N LEU A 279 10.34 4.56 12.85
CA LEU A 279 10.76 3.25 12.36
C LEU A 279 9.61 2.24 12.46
N ALA A 280 9.41 1.47 11.41
CA ALA A 280 8.45 0.37 11.38
C ALA A 280 8.98 -0.80 10.54
N LEU A 281 8.57 -2.01 10.89
CA LEU A 281 8.54 -3.11 9.94
C LEU A 281 7.37 -2.83 8.99
N TRP A 282 7.64 -2.80 7.70
CA TRP A 282 6.71 -2.38 6.67
C TRP A 282 6.65 -3.37 5.51
N GLY A 283 5.50 -3.48 4.89
CA GLY A 283 5.38 -4.19 3.64
C GLY A 283 4.13 -3.80 2.86
N MET A 284 4.12 -4.23 1.61
CA MET A 284 2.98 -4.01 0.73
C MET A 284 2.67 -5.28 -0.07
N GLY A 285 1.39 -5.52 -0.28
CA GLY A 285 0.88 -6.52 -1.19
C GLY A 285 0.26 -5.86 -2.41
N ARG A 286 0.79 -6.22 -3.58
CA ARG A 286 0.23 -5.81 -4.86
C ARG A 286 0.22 -7.01 -5.80
N THR A 287 -0.96 -7.52 -6.08
CA THR A 287 -1.17 -8.65 -6.97
C THR A 287 -1.96 -8.22 -8.20
N ASN A 288 -1.94 -9.01 -9.28
CA ASN A 288 -2.76 -8.70 -10.44
C ASN A 288 -4.24 -8.74 -10.05
N PRO A 289 -4.98 -7.61 -10.19
CA PRO A 289 -6.34 -7.49 -9.70
C PRO A 289 -7.40 -8.25 -10.52
N PHE A 290 -7.03 -8.83 -11.66
CA PHE A 290 -7.95 -9.49 -12.58
C PHE A 290 -7.85 -11.03 -12.54
N ILE A 291 -6.89 -11.60 -11.78
CA ILE A 291 -6.77 -13.04 -11.60
C ILE A 291 -7.61 -13.45 -10.39
N PRO A 292 -8.70 -14.23 -10.53
CA PRO A 292 -9.58 -14.54 -9.41
C PRO A 292 -8.95 -15.51 -8.38
N PHE A 293 -7.96 -16.26 -8.78
CA PHE A 293 -7.30 -17.24 -7.91
C PHE A 293 -6.31 -16.57 -6.94
N PRO A 294 -6.40 -16.84 -5.62
CA PRO A 294 -5.53 -16.17 -4.62
C PRO A 294 -4.10 -16.74 -4.54
N GLY A 295 -3.74 -17.68 -5.42
CA GLY A 295 -2.43 -18.34 -5.40
C GLY A 295 -2.37 -19.53 -4.44
N THR A 296 -1.22 -20.20 -4.40
CA THR A 296 -1.03 -21.44 -3.65
C THR A 296 -0.24 -21.26 -2.35
N GLY A 297 0.38 -20.11 -2.13
CA GLY A 297 1.26 -19.89 -0.97
C GLY A 297 2.58 -20.68 -0.98
N LEU A 298 2.89 -21.39 -2.08
CA LEU A 298 4.09 -22.21 -2.15
C LEU A 298 5.37 -21.39 -1.93
N PRO A 299 6.30 -21.85 -1.06
CA PRO A 299 7.51 -21.11 -0.71
C PRO A 299 8.41 -20.76 -1.91
N VAL A 300 8.35 -21.55 -2.99
CA VAL A 300 9.13 -21.29 -4.21
C VAL A 300 8.74 -19.95 -4.85
N PHE A 301 7.47 -19.58 -4.86
CA PHE A 301 7.01 -18.30 -5.39
C PHE A 301 7.43 -17.11 -4.51
N ASN A 302 7.47 -17.31 -3.20
CA ASN A 302 7.97 -16.30 -2.26
C ASN A 302 9.47 -16.07 -2.46
N ARG A 303 10.27 -17.13 -2.67
CA ARG A 303 11.71 -16.99 -2.97
C ARG A 303 11.96 -16.33 -4.33
N LEU A 304 11.15 -16.68 -5.33
CA LEU A 304 11.29 -16.11 -6.68
C LEU A 304 11.09 -14.60 -6.69
N GLN A 305 10.12 -14.07 -5.94
CA GLN A 305 9.90 -12.62 -5.90
C GLN A 305 11.10 -11.85 -5.35
N TYR A 306 11.83 -12.39 -4.33
CA TYR A 306 13.06 -11.78 -3.83
C TYR A 306 14.17 -11.81 -4.88
N ARG A 307 14.34 -12.93 -5.61
CA ARG A 307 15.33 -13.04 -6.70
C ARG A 307 15.05 -12.07 -7.84
N VAL A 308 13.78 -11.96 -8.26
CA VAL A 308 13.39 -10.99 -9.30
C VAL A 308 13.65 -9.56 -8.84
N LEU A 309 13.33 -9.23 -7.59
CA LEU A 309 13.60 -7.89 -7.07
C LEU A 309 15.10 -7.60 -7.01
N ALA A 310 15.91 -8.51 -6.47
CA ALA A 310 17.37 -8.38 -6.42
C ALA A 310 17.96 -8.19 -7.83
N TRP A 311 17.48 -8.95 -8.81
CA TRP A 311 17.91 -8.80 -10.21
C TRP A 311 17.55 -7.45 -10.81
N LEU A 312 16.34 -6.92 -10.53
CA LEU A 312 15.92 -5.58 -10.94
C LEU A 312 16.72 -4.48 -10.26
N GLU A 313 17.18 -4.71 -9.03
CA GLU A 313 18.02 -3.78 -8.27
C GLU A 313 19.42 -3.67 -8.82
N ASN A 314 20.03 -4.79 -9.22
CA ASN A 314 21.38 -4.83 -9.76
C ASN A 314 21.49 -4.26 -11.19
N ARG A 315 20.36 -3.90 -11.83
CA ARG A 315 20.34 -3.30 -13.18
C ARG A 315 20.15 -1.78 -13.19
N LYS A 316 20.03 -1.17 -12.02
CA LYS A 316 19.94 0.29 -11.85
C LYS A 316 21.21 0.87 -11.30
#